data_1c32d439c92485e646a1de39ecea919f
#
_entry.id   1c32d439c92485e646a1de39ecea919f
#
_cell.length_a   1.000
_cell.length_b   1.000
_cell.length_c   1.000
_cell.angle_alpha   90.00
_cell.angle_beta   90.00
_cell.angle_gamma   90.00
#
_symmetry.space_group_name_H-M   'P 1'
#
loop_
_entity.id
_entity.type
_entity.pdbx_description
1 polymer ?
#
loop_
_entity_poly.entity_id
_entity_poly.type
_entity_poly.pdbx_seq_one_letter_code
_entity_poly.pdbx_strand_id
1 'polypeptide(L)'
;MKITKMKIKTFFTAIILALALVTTSAVAQDAQECIAMVSLFTEPAKAKNYQEAYKHYDNVITKCPQTTMAVYQYAAKMFEDFIANGDTAKISDLERSYQLRMQYYPSKTKEGAVLSK
;
A
#
# COMPACT_ATOMS: atom_id res chain seq x y z
N MET A 1 -36.27 16.24 38.48
CA MET A 1 -36.34 16.64 37.07
C MET A 1 -35.07 17.31 36.58
N LYS A 2 -34.52 18.24 37.33
CA LYS A 2 -33.29 18.93 36.92
C LYS A 2 -32.11 17.99 36.75
N ILE A 3 -31.99 16.99 37.63
CA ILE A 3 -30.92 15.99 37.61
C ILE A 3 -31.01 15.15 36.34
N THR A 4 -32.22 14.79 35.93
CA THR A 4 -32.43 14.01 34.71
C THR A 4 -31.99 14.74 33.47
N LYS A 5 -32.30 16.04 33.40
CA LYS A 5 -31.88 16.89 32.28
C LYS A 5 -30.37 17.02 32.19
N MET A 6 -29.70 17.15 33.33
CA MET A 6 -28.25 17.22 33.37
C MET A 6 -27.59 15.93 32.88
N LYS A 7 -28.17 14.78 33.27
CA LYS A 7 -27.66 13.48 32.79
C LYS A 7 -27.77 13.34 31.29
N ILE A 8 -28.86 13.82 30.69
CA ILE A 8 -29.07 13.76 29.25
C ILE A 8 -28.03 14.61 28.53
N LYS A 9 -27.75 15.82 29.01
CA LYS A 9 -26.76 16.70 28.41
C LYS A 9 -25.37 16.07 28.46
N THR A 10 -25.01 15.49 29.59
CA THR A 10 -23.72 14.80 29.74
C THR A 10 -23.62 13.61 28.80
N PHE A 11 -24.71 12.90 28.61
CA PHE A 11 -24.77 11.75 27.73
C PHE A 11 -24.51 12.15 26.28
N PHE A 12 -25.14 13.23 25.80
CA PHE A 12 -24.93 13.72 24.44
C PHE A 12 -23.48 14.15 24.21
N THR A 13 -22.88 14.81 25.17
CA THR A 13 -21.47 15.21 25.06
C THR A 13 -20.57 13.99 24.91
N ALA A 14 -20.82 12.95 25.67
CA ALA A 14 -20.04 11.70 25.59
C ALA A 14 -20.18 11.02 24.23
N ILE A 15 -21.37 11.03 23.66
CA ILE A 15 -21.62 10.45 22.35
C ILE A 15 -20.84 11.19 21.26
N ILE A 16 -20.82 12.52 21.31
CA ILE A 16 -20.10 13.34 20.34
C ILE A 16 -18.60 13.03 20.38
N LEU A 17 -18.03 12.91 21.57
CA LEU A 17 -16.63 12.56 21.74
C LEU A 17 -16.33 11.14 21.18
N ALA A 18 -17.23 10.21 21.40
CA ALA A 18 -17.06 8.86 20.90
C ALA A 18 -17.03 8.82 19.36
N LEU A 19 -17.88 9.61 18.70
CA LEU A 19 -17.90 9.73 17.25
C LEU A 19 -16.59 10.29 16.71
N ALA A 20 -16.03 11.30 17.39
CA ALA A 20 -14.74 11.87 16.97
C ALA A 20 -13.62 10.82 17.05
N LEU A 21 -13.60 10.02 18.08
CA LEU A 21 -12.62 8.95 18.25
C LEU A 21 -12.75 7.88 17.18
N VAL A 22 -13.98 7.53 16.82
CA VAL A 22 -14.22 6.55 15.76
C VAL A 22 -13.67 7.05 14.42
N THR A 23 -13.86 8.33 14.11
CA THR A 23 -13.35 8.92 12.88
C THR A 23 -11.82 8.84 12.83
N THR A 24 -11.15 9.17 13.92
CA THR A 24 -9.69 9.06 14.02
C THR A 24 -9.21 7.64 13.82
N SER A 25 -9.90 6.68 14.42
CA SER A 25 -9.55 5.27 14.29
C SER A 25 -9.66 4.77 12.85
N ALA A 26 -10.66 5.24 12.10
CA ALA A 26 -10.84 4.83 10.72
C ALA A 26 -9.65 5.24 9.85
N VAL A 27 -9.12 6.47 10.02
CA VAL A 27 -7.94 6.93 9.29
C VAL A 27 -6.71 6.07 9.62
N ALA A 28 -6.52 5.76 10.91
CA ALA A 28 -5.41 4.93 11.34
C ALA A 28 -5.52 3.51 10.78
N GLN A 29 -6.74 2.96 10.68
CA GLN A 29 -6.96 1.63 10.11
C GLN A 29 -6.56 1.58 8.63
N ASP A 30 -6.90 2.59 7.85
CA ASP A 30 -6.55 2.63 6.42
C ASP A 30 -5.03 2.60 6.23
N ALA A 31 -4.29 3.36 7.03
CA ALA A 31 -2.84 3.36 6.96
C ALA A 31 -2.27 1.99 7.34
N GLN A 32 -2.83 1.35 8.37
CA GLN A 32 -2.38 0.02 8.79
C GLN A 32 -2.73 -1.05 7.78
N GLU A 33 -3.87 -0.94 7.12
CA GLU A 33 -4.25 -1.86 6.06
C GLU A 33 -3.24 -1.82 4.92
N CYS A 34 -2.78 -0.62 4.54
CA CYS A 34 -1.77 -0.49 3.50
C CYS A 34 -0.44 -1.11 3.94
N ILE A 35 -0.03 -0.91 5.18
CA ILE A 35 1.18 -1.52 5.70
C ILE A 35 1.08 -3.04 5.64
N ALA A 36 -0.04 -3.60 6.07
CA ALA A 36 -0.27 -5.05 6.02
C ALA A 36 -0.28 -5.57 4.60
N MET A 37 -0.95 -4.86 3.70
CA MET A 37 -1.05 -5.25 2.30
C MET A 37 0.31 -5.23 1.62
N VAL A 38 1.11 -4.20 1.87
CA VAL A 38 2.47 -4.09 1.36
C VAL A 38 3.32 -5.25 1.88
N SER A 39 3.17 -5.62 3.15
CA SER A 39 3.92 -6.73 3.72
C SER A 39 3.57 -8.07 3.07
N LEU A 40 2.30 -8.28 2.72
CA LEU A 40 1.88 -9.50 2.03
C LEU A 40 2.59 -9.66 0.68
N PHE A 41 2.97 -8.55 0.05
CA PHE A 41 3.73 -8.57 -1.18
C PHE A 41 5.24 -8.63 -0.92
N THR A 42 5.75 -7.76 -0.05
CA THR A 42 7.20 -7.59 0.09
C THR A 42 7.87 -8.73 0.84
N GLU A 43 7.21 -9.33 1.82
CA GLU A 43 7.83 -10.43 2.57
C GLU A 43 8.12 -11.65 1.69
N PRO A 44 7.17 -12.18 0.90
CA PRO A 44 7.53 -13.25 -0.02
C PRO A 44 8.51 -12.79 -1.12
N ALA A 45 8.44 -11.54 -1.57
CA ALA A 45 9.38 -11.02 -2.56
C ALA A 45 10.81 -11.00 -2.00
N LYS A 46 10.99 -10.59 -0.75
CA LYS A 46 12.31 -10.64 -0.09
C LYS A 46 12.86 -12.05 -0.03
N ALA A 47 11.99 -13.03 0.19
CA ALA A 47 12.37 -14.45 0.23
C ALA A 47 12.49 -15.05 -1.16
N LYS A 48 12.34 -14.26 -2.21
CA LYS A 48 12.36 -14.71 -3.62
C LYS A 48 11.24 -15.70 -3.95
N ASN A 49 10.18 -15.69 -3.14
CA ASN A 49 8.97 -16.45 -3.44
C ASN A 49 8.04 -15.59 -4.29
N TYR A 50 8.42 -15.40 -5.55
CA TYR A 50 7.76 -14.45 -6.44
C TYR A 50 6.37 -14.90 -6.86
N GLN A 51 6.10 -16.18 -6.88
CA GLN A 51 4.75 -16.70 -7.18
C GLN A 51 3.76 -16.23 -6.12
N GLU A 52 4.15 -16.29 -4.86
CA GLU A 52 3.29 -15.83 -3.77
C GLU A 52 3.18 -14.30 -3.77
N ALA A 53 4.31 -13.60 -3.97
CA ALA A 53 4.32 -12.14 -4.02
C ALA A 53 3.40 -11.60 -5.11
N TYR A 54 3.43 -12.20 -6.28
CA TYR A 54 2.65 -11.76 -7.42
C TYR A 54 1.15 -11.72 -7.14
N LYS A 55 0.65 -12.63 -6.31
CA LYS A 55 -0.77 -12.67 -5.94
C LYS A 55 -1.24 -11.38 -5.27
N HIS A 56 -0.33 -10.68 -4.61
CA HIS A 56 -0.67 -9.46 -3.86
C HIS A 56 -0.30 -8.17 -4.57
N TYR A 57 0.42 -8.27 -5.67
CA TYR A 57 0.96 -7.10 -6.37
C TYR A 57 -0.13 -6.14 -6.84
N ASP A 58 -1.15 -6.66 -7.51
CA ASP A 58 -2.19 -5.83 -8.10
C ASP A 58 -2.96 -5.05 -7.04
N ASN A 59 -3.28 -5.68 -5.92
CA ASN A 59 -3.95 -5.01 -4.82
C ASN A 59 -3.11 -3.87 -4.25
N VAL A 60 -1.81 -4.09 -4.12
CA VAL A 60 -0.92 -3.07 -3.55
C VAL A 60 -0.83 -1.85 -4.46
N ILE A 61 -0.61 -2.04 -5.75
CA ILE A 61 -0.47 -0.91 -6.67
C ILE A 61 -1.78 -0.18 -6.92
N THR A 62 -2.92 -0.86 -6.73
CA THR A 62 -4.23 -0.27 -6.92
C THR A 62 -4.69 0.51 -5.68
N LYS A 63 -4.53 -0.08 -4.50
CA LYS A 63 -5.07 0.49 -3.26
C LYS A 63 -4.05 1.28 -2.47
N CYS A 64 -2.78 0.93 -2.56
CA CYS A 64 -1.73 1.51 -1.72
C CYS A 64 -0.47 1.86 -2.54
N PRO A 65 -0.61 2.64 -3.63
CA PRO A 65 0.50 2.86 -4.57
C PRO A 65 1.63 3.73 -4.02
N GLN A 66 1.40 4.45 -2.94
CA GLN A 66 2.37 5.40 -2.40
C GLN A 66 2.81 5.07 -0.97
N THR A 67 2.59 3.84 -0.51
CA THR A 67 2.97 3.47 0.85
C THR A 67 4.49 3.38 1.01
N THR A 68 5.18 2.78 0.05
CA THR A 68 6.64 2.72 0.04
C THR A 68 7.15 2.44 -1.36
N MET A 69 8.30 3.05 -1.69
CA MET A 69 8.97 2.80 -2.97
C MET A 69 9.47 1.36 -3.08
N ALA A 70 9.68 0.69 -1.96
CA ALA A 70 10.16 -0.70 -1.94
C ALA A 70 9.27 -1.64 -2.75
N VAL A 71 7.97 -1.35 -2.82
CA VAL A 71 7.03 -2.15 -3.64
C VAL A 71 7.53 -2.23 -5.09
N TYR A 72 7.91 -1.10 -5.66
CA TYR A 72 8.33 -1.04 -7.06
C TYR A 72 9.73 -1.63 -7.26
N GLN A 73 10.59 -1.54 -6.25
CA GLN A 73 11.91 -2.16 -6.29
C GLN A 73 11.80 -3.69 -6.30
N TYR A 74 10.97 -4.25 -5.44
CA TYR A 74 10.74 -5.71 -5.42
C TYR A 74 9.94 -6.18 -6.61
N ALA A 75 9.00 -5.36 -7.10
CA ALA A 75 8.25 -5.70 -8.30
C ALA A 75 9.17 -5.86 -9.51
N ALA A 76 10.13 -4.96 -9.68
CA ALA A 76 11.09 -5.05 -10.78
C ALA A 76 11.86 -6.36 -10.71
N LYS A 77 12.37 -6.72 -9.54
CA LYS A 77 13.10 -7.98 -9.37
C LYS A 77 12.22 -9.20 -9.65
N MET A 78 10.98 -9.15 -9.20
CA MET A 78 10.02 -10.23 -9.44
C MET A 78 9.76 -10.42 -10.93
N PHE A 79 9.46 -9.33 -11.65
CA PHE A 79 9.16 -9.43 -13.08
C PHE A 79 10.39 -9.82 -13.88
N GLU A 80 11.57 -9.31 -13.51
CA GLU A 80 12.83 -9.70 -14.15
C GLU A 80 13.05 -11.22 -14.00
N ASP A 81 12.74 -11.78 -12.83
CA ASP A 81 12.85 -13.20 -12.60
C ASP A 81 11.89 -14.00 -13.48
N PHE A 82 10.63 -13.60 -13.54
CA PHE A 82 9.64 -14.25 -14.40
C PHE A 82 10.08 -14.22 -15.87
N ILE A 83 10.57 -13.08 -16.33
CA ILE A 83 11.03 -12.93 -17.72
C ILE A 83 12.24 -13.82 -17.99
N ALA A 84 13.19 -13.87 -17.06
CA ALA A 84 14.37 -14.71 -17.19
C ALA A 84 14.01 -16.20 -17.27
N ASN A 85 12.90 -16.58 -16.66
CA ASN A 85 12.40 -17.96 -16.69
C ASN A 85 11.47 -18.25 -17.87
N GLY A 86 11.35 -17.30 -18.79
CA GLY A 86 10.61 -17.51 -20.04
C GLY A 86 9.23 -16.87 -20.12
N ASP A 87 8.77 -16.21 -19.05
CA ASP A 87 7.46 -15.57 -19.05
C ASP A 87 7.56 -14.15 -19.62
N THR A 88 7.67 -14.07 -20.95
CA THR A 88 7.85 -12.79 -21.65
C THR A 88 6.60 -11.91 -21.59
N ALA A 89 5.45 -12.45 -21.24
CA ALA A 89 4.25 -11.66 -21.03
C ALA A 89 4.42 -10.65 -19.88
N LYS A 90 5.35 -10.89 -18.97
CA LYS A 90 5.62 -10.00 -17.84
C LYS A 90 6.44 -8.77 -18.20
N ILE A 91 6.91 -8.64 -19.44
CA ILE A 91 7.67 -7.45 -19.89
C ILE A 91 6.81 -6.19 -19.76
N SER A 92 5.55 -6.25 -20.17
CA SER A 92 4.66 -5.10 -20.05
C SER A 92 4.37 -4.76 -18.58
N ASP A 93 4.30 -5.75 -17.70
CA ASP A 93 4.15 -5.51 -16.27
C ASP A 93 5.38 -4.83 -15.68
N LEU A 94 6.57 -5.24 -16.11
CA LEU A 94 7.81 -4.61 -15.68
C LEU A 94 7.86 -3.14 -16.11
N GLU A 95 7.53 -2.85 -17.35
CA GLU A 95 7.49 -1.47 -17.86
C GLU A 95 6.49 -0.64 -17.07
N ARG A 96 5.32 -1.19 -16.79
CA ARG A 96 4.30 -0.50 -16.01
C ARG A 96 4.80 -0.19 -14.61
N SER A 97 5.51 -1.13 -13.99
CA SER A 97 6.04 -0.89 -12.64
C SER A 97 7.06 0.24 -12.62
N TYR A 98 7.88 0.37 -13.64
CA TYR A 98 8.79 1.51 -13.77
C TYR A 98 8.03 2.82 -13.96
N GLN A 99 6.98 2.82 -14.78
CA GLN A 99 6.16 4.00 -14.98
C GLN A 99 5.47 4.44 -13.68
N LEU A 100 4.94 3.51 -12.92
CA LEU A 100 4.31 3.80 -11.63
C LEU A 100 5.32 4.35 -10.64
N ARG A 101 6.52 3.80 -10.63
CA ARG A 101 7.60 4.30 -9.77
C ARG A 101 7.95 5.75 -10.13
N MET A 102 8.06 6.07 -11.40
CA MET A 102 8.33 7.43 -11.85
C MET A 102 7.18 8.37 -11.52
N GLN A 103 5.94 7.88 -11.62
CA GLN A 103 4.76 8.68 -11.30
C GLN A 103 4.68 9.04 -9.82
N TYR A 104 4.89 8.06 -8.94
CA TYR A 104 4.69 8.24 -7.51
C TYR A 104 5.94 8.66 -6.75
N TYR A 105 7.13 8.42 -7.31
CA TYR A 105 8.40 8.75 -6.66
C TYR A 105 9.38 9.40 -7.64
N PRO A 106 8.99 10.51 -8.28
CA PRO A 106 9.83 11.11 -9.33
C PRO A 106 11.16 11.64 -8.79
N SER A 107 11.20 12.14 -7.56
CA SER A 107 12.42 12.67 -6.97
C SER A 107 13.45 11.60 -6.65
N LYS A 108 13.03 10.36 -6.49
CA LYS A 108 13.91 9.23 -6.17
C LYS A 108 14.12 8.28 -7.35
N THR A 109 13.47 8.55 -8.48
CA THR A 109 13.53 7.71 -9.66
C THR A 109 13.94 8.59 -10.82
N LYS A 110 15.23 8.66 -11.08
CA LYS A 110 15.73 9.37 -12.24
C LYS A 110 15.63 8.46 -13.44
N GLU A 111 15.35 9.05 -14.60
CA GLU A 111 15.18 8.29 -15.83
C GLU A 111 16.38 7.40 -16.12
N GLY A 112 17.60 7.93 -15.95
CA GLY A 112 18.81 7.15 -16.14
C GLY A 112 18.94 5.97 -15.19
N ALA A 113 18.48 6.11 -13.97
CA ALA A 113 18.53 5.02 -13.00
C ALA A 113 17.58 3.89 -13.35
N VAL A 114 16.44 4.21 -13.96
CA VAL A 114 15.47 3.21 -14.40
C VAL A 114 15.98 2.50 -15.65
N LEU A 115 16.50 3.25 -16.60
CA LEU A 115 16.96 2.69 -17.88
C LEU A 115 18.24 1.87 -17.75
N SER A 116 19.05 2.12 -16.73
CA SER A 116 20.28 1.37 -16.51
C SER A 116 20.04 -0.04 -15.98
N LYS A 117 18.83 -0.35 -15.66
CA LYS A 117 18.44 -1.70 -15.26
C LYS A 117 18.09 -2.54 -16.47
#